data_c1677c06ac59cedfef7af891fd893d06
#
_entry.id   c1677c06ac59cedfef7af891fd893d06
#
_cell.length_a   1.000
_cell.length_b   1.000
_cell.length_c   1.000
_cell.angle_alpha   90.00
_cell.angle_beta   90.00
_cell.angle_gamma   90.00
#
_symmetry.space_group_name_H-M   'P 1'
#
loop_
_entity.id
_entity.type
_entity.pdbx_description
1 polymer ?
#
loop_
_entity_poly.entity_id
_entity_poly.type
_entity_poly.pdbx_seq_one_letter_code
_entity_poly.pdbx_strand_id
1 'polypeptide(L)'
;MAEQDSKELILSGITIYTDKNSTRAKKYFEKACGLNDAEKCKKLAEFYFKANDLKKTLEYYSKSCKLNDVKGCMLSATFYDGVIQGFKKDKKAFEYFDKACQLNNAKGCYALAALYNEGVAKDEKQMTESLKKACGLGLKEACDILKEQK
;
A
#
# COMPACT_ATOMS: atom_id res chain seq x y z
N MET A 1 1.79 27.04 -18.94
CA MET A 1 0.56 26.40 -19.36
C MET A 1 0.29 25.19 -18.50
N ALA A 2 -0.88 25.12 -17.95
CA ALA A 2 -1.20 24.11 -16.95
C ALA A 2 -1.07 22.67 -17.47
N GLU A 3 -1.52 22.45 -18.68
CA GLU A 3 -1.48 21.14 -19.27
C GLU A 3 -0.07 20.66 -19.57
N GLN A 4 0.74 21.56 -20.09
CA GLN A 4 2.12 21.27 -20.37
C GLN A 4 2.91 21.09 -19.08
N ASP A 5 2.62 21.90 -18.08
CA ASP A 5 3.26 21.77 -16.77
C ASP A 5 2.93 20.41 -16.14
N SER A 6 1.70 19.98 -16.31
CA SER A 6 1.27 18.68 -15.80
C SER A 6 2.04 17.54 -16.48
N LYS A 7 2.19 17.61 -17.79
CA LYS A 7 2.96 16.64 -18.56
C LYS A 7 4.43 16.69 -18.17
N GLU A 8 4.97 17.90 -18.04
CA GLU A 8 6.34 18.06 -17.63
C GLU A 8 6.57 17.52 -16.25
N LEU A 9 5.64 17.70 -15.34
CA LEU A 9 5.76 17.16 -14.00
C LEU A 9 5.78 15.64 -14.02
N ILE A 10 4.99 15.02 -14.88
CA ILE A 10 5.00 13.57 -15.04
C ILE A 10 6.30 13.10 -15.67
N LEU A 11 6.70 13.73 -16.75
CA LEU A 11 7.92 13.36 -17.47
C LEU A 11 9.16 13.75 -16.71
N SER A 12 9.15 14.91 -16.09
CA SER A 12 10.27 15.40 -15.30
C SER A 12 10.46 14.60 -14.03
N GLY A 13 9.39 14.06 -13.51
CA GLY A 13 9.48 13.10 -12.42
C GLY A 13 10.29 11.91 -12.85
N ILE A 14 10.36 11.69 -14.16
CA ILE A 14 11.12 10.60 -14.72
C ILE A 14 12.53 11.02 -15.11
N THR A 15 12.65 12.18 -15.72
CA THR A 15 13.92 12.58 -16.35
C THR A 15 14.73 13.58 -15.58
N ILE A 16 14.11 14.68 -15.19
CA ILE A 16 14.86 15.77 -14.59
C ILE A 16 14.01 16.50 -13.60
N TYR A 17 14.33 16.34 -12.40
CA TYR A 17 13.83 17.30 -11.46
C TYR A 17 14.82 18.42 -11.36
N THR A 18 14.54 19.51 -12.02
CA THR A 18 15.17 20.73 -11.58
C THR A 18 14.54 21.01 -10.22
N ASP A 19 15.28 21.56 -9.32
CA ASP A 19 14.81 21.83 -7.96
C ASP A 19 13.47 22.56 -7.94
N LYS A 20 13.29 23.46 -8.90
CA LYS A 20 12.08 24.25 -9.02
C LYS A 20 10.84 23.42 -9.33
N ASN A 21 10.95 22.53 -10.32
CA ASN A 21 9.83 21.69 -10.73
C ASN A 21 9.50 20.64 -9.66
N SER A 22 10.52 20.11 -9.02
CA SER A 22 10.35 19.16 -7.94
C SER A 22 9.58 19.78 -6.76
N THR A 23 9.98 20.99 -6.39
CA THR A 23 9.34 21.72 -5.29
C THR A 23 7.89 22.03 -5.61
N ARG A 24 7.63 22.44 -6.85
CA ARG A 24 6.27 22.77 -7.28
C ARG A 24 5.37 21.56 -7.31
N ALA A 25 5.87 20.46 -7.85
CA ALA A 25 5.10 19.21 -7.90
C ALA A 25 4.78 18.72 -6.49
N LYS A 26 5.77 18.77 -5.62
CA LYS A 26 5.61 18.37 -4.24
C LYS A 26 4.51 19.16 -3.55
N LYS A 27 4.54 20.48 -3.69
CA LYS A 27 3.53 21.34 -3.07
C LYS A 27 2.14 21.05 -3.58
N TYR A 28 2.02 20.82 -4.88
CA TYR A 28 0.74 20.47 -5.48
C TYR A 28 0.19 19.17 -4.89
N PHE A 29 1.02 18.13 -4.84
CA PHE A 29 0.61 16.85 -4.30
C PHE A 29 0.29 16.92 -2.81
N GLU A 30 1.06 17.71 -2.06
CA GLU A 30 0.79 17.90 -0.63
C GLU A 30 -0.58 18.54 -0.42
N LYS A 31 -0.89 19.57 -1.18
CA LYS A 31 -2.17 20.25 -1.07
C LYS A 31 -3.32 19.32 -1.45
N ALA A 32 -3.19 18.65 -2.57
CA ALA A 32 -4.25 17.75 -3.04
C ALA A 32 -4.45 16.57 -2.08
N CYS A 33 -3.36 16.02 -1.56
CA CYS A 33 -3.44 14.96 -0.57
C CYS A 33 -4.12 15.46 0.70
N GLY A 34 -3.82 16.69 1.12
CA GLY A 34 -4.48 17.31 2.27
C GLY A 34 -5.96 17.48 2.07
N LEU A 35 -6.42 17.52 0.82
CA LEU A 35 -7.83 17.60 0.49
C LEU A 35 -8.45 16.21 0.29
N ASN A 36 -7.79 15.18 0.78
CA ASN A 36 -8.26 13.79 0.76
C ASN A 36 -8.32 13.16 -0.65
N ASP A 37 -7.41 13.58 -1.52
CA ASP A 37 -7.25 12.95 -2.83
C ASP A 37 -6.28 11.78 -2.69
N ALA A 38 -6.82 10.57 -2.59
CA ALA A 38 -6.02 9.36 -2.36
C ALA A 38 -4.97 9.15 -3.44
N GLU A 39 -5.32 9.42 -4.69
CA GLU A 39 -4.38 9.26 -5.81
C GLU A 39 -3.19 10.21 -5.68
N LYS A 40 -3.44 11.43 -5.24
CA LYS A 40 -2.37 12.41 -5.06
C LYS A 40 -1.51 12.09 -3.84
N CYS A 41 -2.11 11.51 -2.80
CA CYS A 41 -1.34 11.00 -1.66
C CYS A 41 -0.39 9.91 -2.12
N LYS A 42 -0.87 9.01 -2.97
CA LYS A 42 -0.05 7.94 -3.52
C LYS A 42 1.11 8.49 -4.37
N LYS A 43 0.82 9.48 -5.21
CA LYS A 43 1.86 10.11 -6.03
C LYS A 43 2.90 10.83 -5.18
N LEU A 44 2.46 11.45 -4.10
CA LEU A 44 3.38 12.09 -3.17
C LEU A 44 4.28 11.04 -2.50
N ALA A 45 3.71 9.89 -2.13
CA ALA A 45 4.50 8.80 -1.58
C ALA A 45 5.56 8.32 -2.58
N GLU A 46 5.18 8.17 -3.85
CA GLU A 46 6.12 7.77 -4.90
C GLU A 46 7.25 8.79 -5.05
N PHE A 47 6.91 10.06 -4.94
CA PHE A 47 7.91 11.13 -4.99
C PHE A 47 8.94 10.96 -3.88
N TYR A 48 8.48 10.74 -2.67
CA TYR A 48 9.39 10.57 -1.54
C TYR A 48 10.17 9.25 -1.62
N PHE A 49 9.58 8.23 -2.21
CA PHE A 49 10.29 6.97 -2.41
C PHE A 49 11.49 7.18 -3.33
N LYS A 50 11.30 7.91 -4.43
CA LYS A 50 12.38 8.24 -5.35
C LYS A 50 13.45 9.10 -4.72
N ALA A 51 13.05 9.93 -3.76
CA ALA A 51 13.98 10.77 -3.02
C ALA A 51 14.64 10.01 -1.87
N ASN A 52 14.35 8.72 -1.74
CA ASN A 52 14.88 7.86 -0.70
C ASN A 52 14.48 8.29 0.72
N ASP A 53 13.35 8.96 0.84
CA ASP A 53 12.77 9.30 2.14
C ASP A 53 11.69 8.30 2.47
N LEU A 54 12.10 7.16 3.03
CA LEU A 54 11.20 6.04 3.28
C LEU A 54 10.17 6.32 4.36
N LYS A 55 10.52 7.16 5.31
CA LYS A 55 9.58 7.53 6.37
C LYS A 55 8.39 8.29 5.81
N LYS A 56 8.64 9.27 4.96
CA LYS A 56 7.54 10.02 4.34
C LYS A 56 6.82 9.19 3.30
N THR A 57 7.52 8.31 2.61
CA THR A 57 6.90 7.37 1.68
C THR A 57 5.81 6.57 2.40
N LEU A 58 6.16 6.00 3.54
CA LEU A 58 5.23 5.20 4.32
C LEU A 58 4.08 6.05 4.85
N GLU A 59 4.39 7.26 5.31
CA GLU A 59 3.38 8.18 5.82
C GLU A 59 2.28 8.43 4.78
N TYR A 60 2.66 8.70 3.54
CA TYR A 60 1.70 9.03 2.50
C TYR A 60 1.01 7.82 1.88
N TYR A 61 1.69 6.67 1.79
CA TYR A 61 1.00 5.44 1.41
C TYR A 61 -0.04 5.06 2.47
N SER A 62 0.31 5.23 3.75
CA SER A 62 -0.63 4.95 4.82
C SER A 62 -1.85 5.86 4.75
N LYS A 63 -1.63 7.13 4.41
CA LYS A 63 -2.73 8.07 4.26
C LYS A 63 -3.61 7.70 3.08
N SER A 64 -3.03 7.30 1.95
CA SER A 64 -3.83 6.87 0.80
C SER A 64 -4.65 5.62 1.15
N CYS A 65 -4.07 4.74 1.95
CA CYS A 65 -4.79 3.55 2.44
C CYS A 65 -6.01 3.94 3.27
N LYS A 66 -5.86 4.91 4.16
CA LYS A 66 -6.99 5.40 4.95
C LYS A 66 -8.09 5.97 4.08
N LEU A 67 -7.74 6.45 2.91
CA LEU A 67 -8.69 6.96 1.93
C LEU A 67 -9.16 5.87 0.96
N ASN A 68 -9.00 4.62 1.37
CA ASN A 68 -9.47 3.42 0.66
C ASN A 68 -8.73 3.11 -0.66
N ASP A 69 -7.47 3.52 -0.75
CA ASP A 69 -6.63 3.14 -1.87
C ASP A 69 -5.96 1.80 -1.57
N VAL A 70 -6.39 0.76 -2.26
CA VAL A 70 -5.89 -0.60 -2.04
C VAL A 70 -4.38 -0.69 -2.22
N LYS A 71 -3.84 -0.04 -3.25
CA LYS A 71 -2.41 -0.05 -3.50
C LYS A 71 -1.63 0.55 -2.35
N GLY A 72 -2.13 1.65 -1.78
CA GLY A 72 -1.53 2.26 -0.61
C GLY A 72 -1.52 1.31 0.58
N CYS A 73 -2.62 0.58 0.78
CA CYS A 73 -2.71 -0.41 1.84
C CYS A 73 -1.69 -1.53 1.66
N MET A 74 -1.60 -2.08 0.45
CA MET A 74 -0.68 -3.16 0.16
C MET A 74 0.77 -2.75 0.30
N LEU A 75 1.12 -1.55 -0.18
CA LEU A 75 2.48 -1.06 -0.06
C LEU A 75 2.86 -0.76 1.38
N SER A 76 1.94 -0.15 2.14
CA SER A 76 2.18 0.09 3.57
C SER A 76 2.40 -1.22 4.32
N ALA A 77 1.56 -2.21 4.05
CA ALA A 77 1.69 -3.52 4.68
C ALA A 77 3.03 -4.16 4.35
N THR A 78 3.44 -4.09 3.09
CA THR A 78 4.69 -4.68 2.64
C THR A 78 5.90 -4.03 3.31
N PHE A 79 5.86 -2.71 3.48
CA PHE A 79 6.94 -2.01 4.18
C PHE A 79 7.04 -2.47 5.63
N TYR A 80 5.90 -2.59 6.31
CA TYR A 80 5.89 -3.03 7.70
C TYR A 80 6.18 -4.52 7.87
N ASP A 81 6.01 -5.30 6.81
CA ASP A 81 6.28 -6.73 6.84
C ASP A 81 7.78 -7.06 6.63
N GLY A 82 8.61 -6.03 6.63
CA GLY A 82 10.06 -6.22 6.63
C GLY A 82 10.73 -6.14 5.28
N VAL A 83 10.03 -5.66 4.26
CA VAL A 83 10.66 -5.44 2.95
C VAL A 83 11.72 -4.36 3.06
N ILE A 84 11.46 -3.36 3.90
CA ILE A 84 12.42 -2.29 4.15
C ILE A 84 12.96 -2.42 5.56
N GLN A 85 14.29 -2.58 5.63
CA GLN A 85 14.95 -2.77 6.91
C GLN A 85 14.63 -1.62 7.88
N GLY A 86 14.31 -1.96 9.10
CA GLY A 86 13.98 -0.99 10.12
C GLY A 86 12.50 -0.71 10.28
N PHE A 87 11.68 -1.21 9.37
CA PHE A 87 10.24 -0.98 9.43
C PHE A 87 9.43 -2.23 9.76
N LYS A 88 10.10 -3.31 10.12
CA LYS A 88 9.37 -4.55 10.40
C LYS A 88 8.52 -4.41 11.65
N LYS A 89 7.21 -4.34 11.45
CA LYS A 89 6.23 -4.32 12.52
C LYS A 89 5.04 -5.16 12.10
N ASP A 90 5.06 -6.41 12.50
CA ASP A 90 4.06 -7.38 12.07
C ASP A 90 2.64 -6.95 12.40
N LYS A 91 2.44 -6.30 13.54
CA LYS A 91 1.13 -5.81 13.93
C LYS A 91 0.60 -4.75 12.96
N LYS A 92 1.46 -3.85 12.50
CA LYS A 92 1.06 -2.84 11.53
C LYS A 92 0.82 -3.47 10.17
N ALA A 93 1.67 -4.42 9.77
CA ALA A 93 1.46 -5.15 8.52
C ALA A 93 0.10 -5.82 8.54
N PHE A 94 -0.25 -6.43 9.65
CA PHE A 94 -1.55 -7.07 9.84
C PHE A 94 -2.70 -6.09 9.59
N GLU A 95 -2.64 -4.92 10.19
CA GLU A 95 -3.67 -3.91 10.05
C GLU A 95 -3.87 -3.48 8.60
N TYR A 96 -2.77 -3.29 7.87
CA TYR A 96 -2.85 -2.84 6.49
C TYR A 96 -3.28 -3.95 5.54
N PHE A 97 -2.82 -5.19 5.76
CA PHE A 97 -3.32 -6.31 4.96
C PHE A 97 -4.81 -6.56 5.23
N ASP A 98 -5.23 -6.40 6.49
CA ASP A 98 -6.65 -6.52 6.84
C ASP A 98 -7.47 -5.48 6.08
N LYS A 99 -7.01 -4.23 6.05
CA LYS A 99 -7.71 -3.18 5.31
C LYS A 99 -7.77 -3.51 3.82
N ALA A 100 -6.65 -3.96 3.24
CA ALA A 100 -6.63 -4.34 1.84
C ALA A 100 -7.60 -5.48 1.56
N CYS A 101 -7.68 -6.45 2.48
CA CYS A 101 -8.62 -7.56 2.37
C CYS A 101 -10.06 -7.06 2.41
N GLN A 102 -10.36 -6.13 3.32
CA GLN A 102 -11.68 -5.51 3.40
C GLN A 102 -12.06 -4.81 2.11
N LEU A 103 -11.06 -4.29 1.41
CA LEU A 103 -11.25 -3.63 0.11
C LEU A 103 -11.22 -4.62 -1.06
N ASN A 104 -11.38 -5.91 -0.75
CA ASN A 104 -11.50 -6.98 -1.74
C ASN A 104 -10.22 -7.26 -2.54
N ASN A 105 -9.06 -7.08 -1.92
CA ASN A 105 -7.81 -7.47 -2.53
C ASN A 105 -7.46 -8.90 -2.11
N ALA A 106 -7.48 -9.83 -3.07
CA ALA A 106 -7.25 -11.24 -2.79
C ALA A 106 -5.88 -11.50 -2.18
N LYS A 107 -4.85 -10.82 -2.68
CA LYS A 107 -3.50 -10.98 -2.15
C LYS A 107 -3.39 -10.45 -0.72
N GLY A 108 -4.14 -9.38 -0.42
CA GLY A 108 -4.21 -8.85 0.94
C GLY A 108 -4.83 -9.86 1.90
N CYS A 109 -5.90 -10.50 1.48
CA CYS A 109 -6.54 -11.54 2.29
C CYS A 109 -5.61 -12.74 2.51
N TYR A 110 -4.88 -13.12 1.47
CA TYR A 110 -3.94 -14.22 1.55
C TYR A 110 -2.78 -13.90 2.52
N ALA A 111 -2.22 -12.70 2.40
CA ALA A 111 -1.15 -12.25 3.28
C ALA A 111 -1.63 -12.16 4.73
N LEU A 112 -2.87 -11.70 4.93
CA LEU A 112 -3.48 -11.65 6.25
C LEU A 112 -3.54 -13.05 6.86
N ALA A 113 -3.96 -14.04 6.08
CA ALA A 113 -4.02 -15.43 6.53
C ALA A 113 -2.64 -15.94 6.93
N ALA A 114 -1.61 -15.58 6.15
CA ALA A 114 -0.23 -15.97 6.46
C ALA A 114 0.22 -15.41 7.80
N LEU A 115 -0.16 -14.16 8.11
CA LEU A 115 0.19 -13.55 9.38
C LEU A 115 -0.54 -14.21 10.55
N TYR A 116 -1.77 -14.65 10.36
CA TYR A 116 -2.47 -15.44 11.37
C TYR A 116 -1.71 -16.74 11.64
N ASN A 117 -1.24 -17.39 10.59
CA ASN A 117 -0.50 -18.63 10.71
C ASN A 117 0.84 -18.44 11.43
N GLU A 118 1.48 -17.27 11.24
CA GLU A 118 2.74 -16.95 11.89
C GLU A 118 2.56 -16.56 13.36
N GLY A 119 1.33 -16.43 13.81
CA GLY A 119 1.05 -16.15 15.20
C GLY A 119 0.97 -14.68 15.59
N VAL A 120 0.93 -13.80 14.59
CA VAL A 120 0.79 -12.36 14.86
C VAL A 120 -0.54 -12.08 15.56
N ALA A 121 -1.57 -12.80 15.16
CA ALA A 121 -2.88 -12.74 15.80
C ALA A 121 -3.51 -14.13 15.67
N LYS A 122 -3.07 -15.03 16.52
CA LYS A 122 -3.40 -16.44 16.41
C LYS A 122 -4.90 -16.73 16.49
N ASP A 123 -5.53 -16.91 15.34
CA ASP A 123 -6.95 -17.18 15.25
C ASP A 123 -7.21 -18.03 14.00
N GLU A 124 -7.31 -19.33 14.18
CA GLU A 124 -7.51 -20.26 13.08
C GLU A 124 -8.82 -20.01 12.31
N LYS A 125 -9.84 -19.56 13.01
CA LYS A 125 -11.11 -19.25 12.36
C LYS A 125 -10.95 -18.07 11.40
N GLN A 126 -10.30 -17.01 11.86
CA GLN A 126 -10.07 -15.83 11.02
C GLN A 126 -9.11 -16.14 9.88
N MET A 127 -8.11 -17.00 10.13
CA MET A 127 -7.21 -17.44 9.07
C MET A 127 -8.01 -18.14 7.96
N THR A 128 -8.87 -19.05 8.34
CA THR A 128 -9.70 -19.78 7.39
C THR A 128 -10.64 -18.85 6.64
N GLU A 129 -11.27 -17.92 7.34
CA GLU A 129 -12.15 -16.93 6.70
C GLU A 129 -11.39 -16.07 5.67
N SER A 130 -10.18 -15.66 6.01
CA SER A 130 -9.35 -14.88 5.09
C SER A 130 -8.99 -15.67 3.85
N LEU A 131 -8.66 -16.96 4.02
CA LEU A 131 -8.36 -17.84 2.89
C LEU A 131 -9.60 -18.06 2.02
N LYS A 132 -10.75 -18.23 2.64
CA LYS A 132 -12.02 -18.40 1.90
C LYS A 132 -12.30 -17.16 1.06
N LYS A 133 -12.09 -15.98 1.63
CA LYS A 133 -12.31 -14.75 0.90
C LYS A 133 -11.34 -14.61 -0.26
N ALA A 134 -10.06 -14.89 -0.02
CA ALA A 134 -9.05 -14.84 -1.07
C ALA A 134 -9.38 -15.80 -2.21
N CYS A 135 -9.81 -17.01 -1.85
CA CYS A 135 -10.23 -18.01 -2.83
C CYS A 135 -11.42 -17.52 -3.64
N GLY A 136 -12.43 -16.97 -2.95
CA GLY A 136 -13.63 -16.43 -3.60
C GLY A 136 -13.33 -15.27 -4.53
N LEU A 137 -12.25 -14.54 -4.25
CA LEU A 137 -11.81 -13.44 -5.11
C LEU A 137 -10.92 -13.90 -6.27
N GLY A 138 -10.71 -15.21 -6.38
CA GLY A 138 -10.01 -15.78 -7.53
C GLY A 138 -8.56 -16.17 -7.31
N LEU A 139 -8.05 -16.13 -6.08
CA LEU A 139 -6.68 -16.50 -5.81
C LEU A 139 -6.57 -18.01 -5.60
N LYS A 140 -6.05 -18.69 -6.61
CA LYS A 140 -5.97 -20.15 -6.63
C LYS A 140 -5.15 -20.70 -5.47
N GLU A 141 -4.07 -20.06 -5.11
CA GLU A 141 -3.20 -20.50 -4.02
C GLU A 141 -3.98 -20.63 -2.71
N ALA A 142 -4.90 -19.71 -2.46
CA ALA A 142 -5.72 -19.77 -1.26
C ALA A 142 -6.70 -20.94 -1.32
N CYS A 143 -7.27 -21.19 -2.50
CA CYS A 143 -8.17 -22.33 -2.70
C CYS A 143 -7.44 -23.65 -2.46
N ASP A 144 -6.21 -23.74 -2.94
CA ASP A 144 -5.40 -24.95 -2.79
C ASP A 144 -5.10 -25.23 -1.31
N ILE A 145 -4.78 -24.21 -0.55
CA ILE A 145 -4.51 -24.35 0.88
C ILE A 145 -5.76 -24.84 1.62
N LEU A 146 -6.91 -24.28 1.27
CA LEU A 146 -8.17 -24.72 1.89
C LEU A 146 -8.46 -26.20 1.65
N LYS A 147 -8.10 -26.71 0.48
CA LYS A 147 -8.28 -28.13 0.16
C LYS A 147 -7.40 -29.02 1.03
N GLU A 148 -6.20 -28.55 1.33
CA GLU A 148 -5.25 -29.31 2.14
C GLU A 148 -5.60 -29.33 3.62
N GLN A 149 -6.45 -28.39 4.07
CA GLN A 149 -6.83 -28.30 5.49
C GLN A 149 -7.92 -29.28 5.91
N LYS A 150 -8.38 -30.12 5.02
CA LYS A 150 -9.42 -31.12 5.37
C LYS A 150 -8.85 -32.33 6.05
#